data_7a5350d89b7454930d73670b4cf8f919
#
_entry.id   7a5350d89b7454930d73670b4cf8f919
#
_cell.length_a   1.000
_cell.length_b   1.000
_cell.length_c   1.000
_cell.angle_alpha   90.00
_cell.angle_beta   90.00
_cell.angle_gamma   90.00
#
_symmetry.space_group_name_H-M   'P 1'
#
loop_
_entity.id
_entity.type
_entity.pdbx_description
1 polymer ?
#
loop_
_entity_poly.entity_id
_entity_poly.type
_entity_poly.pdbx_seq_one_letter_code
_entity_poly.pdbx_strand_id
1 'polypeptide(L)'
;MRPISRRLMLGGSAVLAVAATLAACSNGSSSSSGSDNGVYLLNFKPEAEEALKTIASAYKDKTGVEVKVVTAASGTYQQTLQTEVAKSNPPTIFNINGPVGLVTWKDYALDLSGTEFVKALTDSSMALTDENGVVYGSPLGVEGYGLIYNAAILNKYFAMEGAKATSVDEIKGFAKLKEVVEDMQ
;
A
#
# COMPACT_ATOMS: atom_id res chain seq x y z
N MET A 1 -19.51 59.16 4.43
CA MET A 1 -20.79 59.80 4.80
C MET A 1 -21.72 58.78 5.43
N ARG A 2 -22.06 59.06 6.66
CA ARG A 2 -23.14 58.55 7.54
C ARG A 2 -23.11 57.08 8.01
N PRO A 3 -23.04 56.92 9.34
CA PRO A 3 -23.24 55.67 10.06
C PRO A 3 -24.70 55.53 10.50
N ILE A 4 -25.21 54.31 10.63
CA ILE A 4 -26.50 54.00 11.27
C ILE A 4 -26.27 52.88 12.27
N SER A 5 -26.15 53.23 13.47
CA SER A 5 -27.04 53.28 14.62
C SER A 5 -27.54 51.92 15.13
N ARG A 6 -27.02 51.61 16.32
CA ARG A 6 -27.48 50.57 17.26
C ARG A 6 -28.92 50.85 17.68
N ARG A 7 -29.74 49.84 17.76
CA ARG A 7 -30.88 49.82 18.70
C ARG A 7 -30.93 48.50 19.45
N LEU A 8 -30.67 48.68 20.70
CA LEU A 8 -30.93 47.82 21.83
C LEU A 8 -32.46 47.68 22.01
N MET A 9 -32.96 46.45 22.22
CA MET A 9 -34.23 46.25 22.90
C MET A 9 -34.08 45.11 23.92
N LEU A 10 -34.14 45.58 25.17
CA LEU A 10 -34.41 44.77 26.36
C LEU A 10 -35.91 44.46 26.44
N GLY A 11 -36.24 43.35 27.00
CA GLY A 11 -37.56 43.01 27.56
C GLY A 11 -37.84 41.53 27.29
N GLY A 12 -38.07 40.66 28.20
CA GLY A 12 -38.44 40.63 29.56
C GLY A 12 -38.79 39.19 29.93
N SER A 13 -38.55 38.85 31.12
CA SER A 13 -38.75 37.65 31.92
C SER A 13 -39.90 36.72 31.55
N ALA A 14 -39.65 35.38 31.61
CA ALA A 14 -40.56 34.42 32.31
C ALA A 14 -39.79 33.13 32.61
N VAL A 15 -39.60 32.88 33.88
CA VAL A 15 -39.13 31.65 34.51
C VAL A 15 -40.24 30.60 34.42
N LEU A 16 -39.94 29.43 33.88
CA LEU A 16 -40.70 28.21 34.18
C LEU A 16 -39.73 27.05 34.23
N ALA A 17 -39.35 26.72 35.46
CA ALA A 17 -38.63 25.51 35.78
C ALA A 17 -39.56 24.30 35.59
N VAL A 18 -39.24 23.43 34.63
CA VAL A 18 -39.75 22.06 34.57
C VAL A 18 -38.57 21.13 34.73
N ALA A 19 -38.37 20.66 35.94
CA ALA A 19 -37.48 19.55 36.23
C ALA A 19 -38.15 18.25 35.72
N ALA A 20 -37.78 17.85 34.53
CA ALA A 20 -38.06 16.49 34.05
C ALA A 20 -36.79 15.66 34.28
N THR A 21 -36.77 14.89 35.36
CA THR A 21 -35.82 13.83 35.62
C THR A 21 -36.04 12.71 34.61
N LEU A 22 -35.36 12.76 33.48
CA LEU A 22 -35.15 11.62 32.63
C LEU A 22 -33.99 10.80 33.24
N ALA A 23 -34.36 9.83 34.08
CA ALA A 23 -33.47 8.72 34.35
C ALA A 23 -33.32 7.91 33.06
N ALA A 24 -32.45 8.32 32.18
CA ALA A 24 -31.96 7.51 31.11
C ALA A 24 -31.07 6.44 31.77
N CYS A 25 -31.53 5.20 31.75
CA CYS A 25 -30.71 4.04 32.00
C CYS A 25 -29.50 4.12 31.07
N SER A 26 -28.40 4.65 31.56
CA SER A 26 -27.12 4.44 30.94
C SER A 26 -26.75 2.99 31.18
N ASN A 27 -27.25 2.14 30.27
CA ASN A 27 -26.62 0.87 30.06
C ASN A 27 -25.19 1.20 29.66
N GLY A 28 -24.27 1.04 30.60
CA GLY A 28 -22.85 1.33 30.40
C GLY A 28 -22.25 0.41 29.35
N SER A 29 -22.50 0.73 28.09
CA SER A 29 -21.53 0.44 27.08
C SER A 29 -20.38 1.38 27.35
N SER A 30 -19.43 0.94 28.14
CA SER A 30 -18.09 1.48 28.12
C SER A 30 -17.64 1.36 26.67
N SER A 31 -17.89 2.42 25.89
CA SER A 31 -17.06 2.69 24.73
C SER A 31 -15.66 2.92 25.30
N SER A 32 -14.95 1.80 25.51
CA SER A 32 -13.52 1.85 25.53
C SER A 32 -13.18 2.58 24.25
N SER A 33 -12.69 3.79 24.37
CA SER A 33 -11.81 4.39 23.39
C SER A 33 -10.53 3.54 23.39
N GLY A 34 -10.70 2.26 23.05
CA GLY A 34 -9.61 1.39 22.67
C GLY A 34 -9.04 2.04 21.44
N SER A 35 -7.80 2.49 21.51
CA SER A 35 -6.96 2.60 20.34
C SER A 35 -7.32 1.38 19.50
N ASP A 36 -7.80 1.63 18.30
CA ASP A 36 -8.14 0.57 17.33
C ASP A 36 -6.85 -0.21 17.10
N ASN A 37 -6.64 -1.28 17.90
CA ASN A 37 -5.44 -2.11 17.87
C ASN A 37 -5.37 -2.94 16.59
N GLY A 38 -6.13 -2.54 15.58
CA GLY A 38 -6.16 -3.14 14.28
C GLY A 38 -4.94 -2.77 13.46
N VAL A 39 -4.53 -3.69 12.61
CA VAL A 39 -3.52 -3.46 11.58
C VAL A 39 -4.21 -2.91 10.35
N TYR A 40 -3.70 -1.81 9.79
CA TYR A 40 -4.14 -1.27 8.51
C TYR A 40 -3.05 -1.46 7.46
N LEU A 41 -3.29 -2.37 6.51
CA LEU A 41 -2.44 -2.63 5.36
C LEU A 41 -2.97 -1.86 4.13
N LEU A 42 -2.17 -0.91 3.63
CA LEU A 42 -2.42 -0.28 2.34
C LEU A 42 -1.66 -1.05 1.25
N ASN A 43 -2.40 -1.77 0.42
CA ASN A 43 -1.87 -2.65 -0.61
C ASN A 43 -1.68 -1.92 -1.94
N PHE A 44 -0.51 -2.14 -2.54
CA PHE A 44 -0.10 -1.63 -3.87
C PHE A 44 -0.52 -2.56 -5.02
N LYS A 45 -0.72 -3.88 -4.75
CA LYS A 45 -0.91 -4.93 -5.75
C LYS A 45 -2.39 -5.34 -5.83
N PRO A 46 -3.18 -4.83 -6.79
CA PRO A 46 -4.59 -5.23 -6.92
C PRO A 46 -4.76 -6.75 -7.09
N GLU A 47 -3.84 -7.40 -7.80
CA GLU A 47 -3.84 -8.84 -8.03
C GLU A 47 -3.64 -9.66 -6.74
N ALA A 48 -3.07 -9.09 -5.71
CA ALA A 48 -2.85 -9.73 -4.41
C ALA A 48 -3.99 -9.49 -3.40
N GLU A 49 -4.99 -8.68 -3.72
CA GLU A 49 -6.02 -8.23 -2.78
C GLU A 49 -6.74 -9.39 -2.10
N GLU A 50 -7.23 -10.36 -2.86
CA GLU A 50 -7.99 -11.49 -2.31
C GLU A 50 -7.11 -12.42 -1.45
N ALA A 51 -5.86 -12.62 -1.85
CA ALA A 51 -4.91 -13.39 -1.06
C ALA A 51 -4.60 -12.69 0.28
N LEU A 52 -4.41 -11.37 0.25
CA LEU A 52 -4.17 -10.57 1.45
C LEU A 52 -5.38 -10.55 2.39
N LYS A 53 -6.60 -10.46 1.87
CA LYS A 53 -7.83 -10.57 2.67
C LYS A 53 -7.97 -11.95 3.31
N THR A 54 -7.63 -13.00 2.58
CA THR A 54 -7.63 -14.37 3.11
C THR A 54 -6.62 -14.52 4.26
N ILE A 55 -5.40 -14.00 4.08
CA ILE A 55 -4.37 -13.99 5.13
C ILE A 55 -4.83 -13.16 6.33
N ALA A 56 -5.44 -12.00 6.10
CA ALA A 56 -5.97 -11.13 7.15
C ALA A 56 -7.04 -11.85 8.00
N SER A 57 -7.96 -12.57 7.35
CA SER A 57 -8.97 -13.39 8.05
C SER A 57 -8.34 -14.50 8.88
N ALA A 58 -7.41 -15.27 8.30
CA ALA A 58 -6.73 -16.35 9.01
C ALA A 58 -5.90 -15.83 10.21
N TYR A 59 -5.29 -14.64 10.06
CA TYR A 59 -4.56 -13.98 11.14
C TYR A 59 -5.50 -13.55 12.28
N LYS A 60 -6.65 -12.95 11.94
CA LYS A 60 -7.68 -12.60 12.90
C LYS A 60 -8.20 -13.82 13.67
N ASP A 61 -8.50 -14.92 12.97
CA ASP A 61 -8.97 -16.17 13.59
C ASP A 61 -7.94 -16.75 14.58
N LYS A 62 -6.65 -16.59 14.25
CA LYS A 62 -5.55 -17.11 15.07
C LYS A 62 -5.20 -16.22 16.26
N THR A 63 -5.30 -14.91 16.11
CA THR A 63 -4.72 -13.92 17.07
C THR A 63 -5.76 -13.01 17.71
N GLY A 64 -6.98 -12.93 17.15
CA GLY A 64 -7.98 -11.94 17.50
C GLY A 64 -7.72 -10.53 16.97
N VAL A 65 -6.60 -10.30 16.29
CA VAL A 65 -6.22 -8.98 15.76
C VAL A 65 -6.86 -8.73 14.40
N GLU A 66 -7.61 -7.66 14.27
CA GLU A 66 -8.20 -7.21 13.00
C GLU A 66 -7.12 -6.70 12.04
N VAL A 67 -7.15 -7.13 10.79
CA VAL A 67 -6.30 -6.61 9.72
C VAL A 67 -7.18 -6.04 8.61
N LYS A 68 -7.22 -4.72 8.51
CA LYS A 68 -7.90 -4.01 7.43
C LYS A 68 -7.00 -3.97 6.21
N VAL A 69 -7.43 -4.56 5.09
CA VAL A 69 -6.74 -4.48 3.80
C VAL A 69 -7.46 -3.47 2.92
N VAL A 70 -6.74 -2.45 2.47
CA VAL A 70 -7.22 -1.48 1.48
C VAL A 70 -6.28 -1.50 0.29
N THR A 71 -6.81 -1.71 -0.89
CA THR A 71 -6.04 -1.74 -2.12
C THR A 71 -6.22 -0.44 -2.90
N ALA A 72 -5.12 0.21 -3.23
CA ALA A 72 -5.15 1.39 -4.09
C ALA A 72 -5.46 0.98 -5.54
N ALA A 73 -6.18 1.84 -6.25
CA ALA A 73 -6.42 1.62 -7.67
C ALA A 73 -5.10 1.63 -8.46
N SER A 74 -5.06 0.89 -9.56
CA SER A 74 -3.88 0.79 -10.42
C SER A 74 -3.39 2.19 -10.84
N GLY A 75 -2.08 2.43 -10.68
CA GLY A 75 -1.44 3.70 -11.04
C GLY A 75 -1.65 4.85 -10.06
N THR A 76 -2.45 4.69 -8.97
CA THR A 76 -2.76 5.78 -8.03
C THR A 76 -2.14 5.61 -6.65
N TYR A 77 -1.35 4.56 -6.43
CA TYR A 77 -0.87 4.18 -5.11
C TYR A 77 -0.16 5.31 -4.36
N GLN A 78 0.75 6.04 -5.01
CA GLN A 78 1.52 7.10 -4.35
C GLN A 78 0.63 8.24 -3.85
N GLN A 79 -0.36 8.65 -4.64
CA GLN A 79 -1.33 9.68 -4.23
C GLN A 79 -2.23 9.18 -3.10
N THR A 80 -2.64 7.91 -3.18
CA THR A 80 -3.42 7.26 -2.13
C THR A 80 -2.63 7.21 -0.82
N LEU A 81 -1.38 6.74 -0.85
CA LEU A 81 -0.51 6.69 0.33
C LEU A 81 -0.32 8.08 0.94
N GLN A 82 -0.03 9.09 0.14
CA GLN A 82 0.11 10.48 0.61
C GLN A 82 -1.14 10.98 1.32
N THR A 83 -2.31 10.62 0.81
CA THR A 83 -3.59 10.97 1.44
C THR A 83 -3.84 10.19 2.71
N GLU A 84 -3.53 8.88 2.70
CA GLU A 84 -3.80 8.00 3.84
C GLU A 84 -2.88 8.28 5.04
N VAL A 85 -1.61 8.61 4.83
CA VAL A 85 -0.68 8.92 5.94
C VAL A 85 -1.02 10.24 6.63
N ALA A 86 -1.78 11.12 6.00
CA ALA A 86 -2.23 12.39 6.58
C ALA A 86 -3.50 12.25 7.44
N LYS A 87 -4.14 11.08 7.47
CA LYS A 87 -5.36 10.83 8.24
C LYS A 87 -5.06 10.60 9.71
N SER A 88 -6.09 10.72 10.55
CA SER A 88 -6.01 10.40 11.98
C SER A 88 -5.77 8.92 12.28
N ASN A 89 -6.06 8.03 11.34
CA ASN A 89 -5.80 6.60 11.40
C ASN A 89 -5.05 6.16 10.13
N PRO A 90 -3.73 6.42 10.05
CA PRO A 90 -2.92 6.12 8.88
C PRO A 90 -2.64 4.61 8.74
N PRO A 91 -2.18 4.15 7.57
CA PRO A 91 -1.71 2.78 7.41
C PRO A 91 -0.58 2.44 8.38
N THR A 92 -0.68 1.29 9.03
CA THR A 92 0.39 0.73 9.87
C THR A 92 1.36 -0.11 9.06
N ILE A 93 0.92 -0.61 7.91
CA ILE A 93 1.75 -1.32 6.93
C ILE A 93 1.45 -0.73 5.56
N PHE A 94 2.48 -0.36 4.83
CA PHE A 94 2.36 0.16 3.48
C PHE A 94 3.54 -0.26 2.60
N ASN A 95 3.35 -0.24 1.29
CA ASN A 95 4.39 -0.61 0.34
C ASN A 95 5.27 0.60 -0.02
N ILE A 96 6.57 0.38 -0.07
CA ILE A 96 7.56 1.35 -0.55
C ILE A 96 8.09 0.85 -1.90
N ASN A 97 8.05 1.70 -2.91
CA ASN A 97 8.50 1.36 -4.26
C ASN A 97 10.03 1.48 -4.39
N GLY A 98 10.72 0.53 -3.78
CA GLY A 98 12.17 0.40 -3.87
C GLY A 98 12.96 1.59 -3.29
N PRO A 99 14.26 1.72 -3.62
CA PRO A 99 15.12 2.76 -3.07
C PRO A 99 14.63 4.19 -3.35
N VAL A 100 14.06 4.42 -4.53
CA VAL A 100 13.51 5.75 -4.89
C VAL A 100 12.33 6.11 -4.00
N GLY A 101 11.45 5.14 -3.72
CA GLY A 101 10.34 5.34 -2.78
C GLY A 101 10.82 5.55 -1.35
N LEU A 102 11.90 4.91 -0.93
CA LEU A 102 12.45 5.06 0.41
C LEU A 102 12.86 6.51 0.71
N VAL A 103 13.45 7.20 -0.26
CA VAL A 103 13.82 8.62 -0.09
C VAL A 103 12.61 9.48 0.31
N THR A 104 11.42 9.15 -0.21
CA THR A 104 10.19 9.88 0.09
C THR A 104 9.54 9.47 1.40
N TRP A 105 9.61 8.17 1.73
CA TRP A 105 8.78 7.58 2.79
C TRP A 105 9.55 7.17 4.03
N LYS A 106 10.87 7.36 4.08
CA LYS A 106 11.74 6.96 5.20
C LYS A 106 11.25 7.50 6.55
N ASP A 107 10.85 8.78 6.59
CA ASP A 107 10.42 9.44 7.83
C ASP A 107 9.09 8.90 8.40
N TYR A 108 8.34 8.12 7.60
CA TYR A 108 7.12 7.44 8.01
C TYR A 108 7.34 5.96 8.31
N ALA A 109 8.55 5.44 8.06
CA ALA A 109 8.87 4.03 8.18
C ALA A 109 9.65 3.75 9.47
N LEU A 110 9.37 2.61 10.09
CA LEU A 110 10.06 2.15 11.28
C LEU A 110 11.37 1.46 10.89
N ASP A 111 12.41 1.59 11.70
CA ASP A 111 13.60 0.73 11.63
C ASP A 111 13.22 -0.73 11.95
N LEU A 112 13.40 -1.59 10.97
CA LEU A 112 13.03 -3.01 11.03
C LEU A 112 14.25 -3.92 11.23
N SER A 113 15.47 -3.38 11.32
CA SER A 113 16.74 -4.13 11.30
C SER A 113 16.82 -5.23 12.35
N GLY A 114 16.19 -5.02 13.51
CA GLY A 114 16.21 -5.98 14.63
C GLY A 114 15.05 -6.98 14.65
N THR A 115 14.12 -6.91 13.68
CA THR A 115 12.90 -7.71 13.70
C THR A 115 13.14 -9.15 13.26
N GLU A 116 12.35 -10.09 13.81
CA GLU A 116 12.47 -11.51 13.50
C GLU A 116 12.14 -11.81 12.03
N PHE A 117 11.23 -11.04 11.42
CA PHE A 117 10.91 -11.28 10.01
C PHE A 117 12.04 -10.83 9.06
N VAL A 118 12.81 -9.80 9.41
CA VAL A 118 14.01 -9.42 8.65
C VAL A 118 15.10 -10.48 8.79
N LYS A 119 15.29 -11.03 10.00
CA LYS A 119 16.22 -12.13 10.25
C LYS A 119 15.84 -13.42 9.52
N ALA A 120 14.54 -13.62 9.25
CA ALA A 120 14.03 -14.78 8.54
C ALA A 120 14.15 -14.68 7.00
N LEU A 121 14.61 -13.55 6.46
CA LEU A 121 14.84 -13.42 5.01
C LEU A 121 15.92 -14.40 4.56
N THR A 122 15.62 -15.18 3.53
CA THR A 122 16.57 -16.12 2.93
C THR A 122 17.72 -15.42 2.21
N ASP A 123 17.47 -14.19 1.77
CA ASP A 123 18.47 -13.33 1.16
C ASP A 123 18.30 -11.90 1.71
N SER A 124 19.22 -11.49 2.57
CA SER A 124 19.20 -10.16 3.19
C SER A 124 19.41 -9.02 2.19
N SER A 125 19.97 -9.29 1.01
CA SER A 125 20.14 -8.27 -0.05
C SER A 125 18.82 -7.78 -0.63
N MET A 126 17.72 -8.50 -0.39
CA MET A 126 16.37 -8.10 -0.79
C MET A 126 15.73 -7.10 0.18
N ALA A 127 16.32 -6.89 1.36
CA ALA A 127 15.82 -5.90 2.30
C ALA A 127 16.00 -4.48 1.74
N LEU A 128 15.02 -3.62 1.94
CA LEU A 128 15.11 -2.22 1.55
C LEU A 128 15.85 -1.44 2.61
N THR A 129 17.07 -1.02 2.30
CA THR A 129 17.97 -0.33 3.23
C THR A 129 18.28 1.09 2.78
N ASP A 130 18.61 1.96 3.74
CA ASP A 130 19.22 3.26 3.45
C ASP A 130 20.76 3.14 3.29
N GLU A 131 21.40 4.27 3.06
CA GLU A 131 22.86 4.38 2.92
C GLU A 131 23.65 3.97 4.17
N ASN A 132 23.00 3.94 5.34
CA ASN A 132 23.61 3.53 6.61
C ASN A 132 23.36 2.04 6.91
N GLY A 133 22.67 1.33 6.03
CA GLY A 133 22.31 -0.08 6.20
C GLY A 133 21.13 -0.34 7.13
N VAL A 134 20.39 0.71 7.52
CA VAL A 134 19.15 0.55 8.29
C VAL A 134 18.03 0.00 7.40
N VAL A 135 17.37 -1.05 7.86
CA VAL A 135 16.30 -1.72 7.11
C VAL A 135 14.95 -1.06 7.36
N TYR A 136 14.29 -0.62 6.31
CA TYR A 136 12.96 0.01 6.35
C TYR A 136 11.88 -0.80 5.65
N GLY A 137 12.23 -1.86 4.97
CA GLY A 137 11.27 -2.70 4.28
C GLY A 137 11.76 -4.12 4.00
N SER A 138 10.80 -5.01 3.89
CA SER A 138 10.98 -6.39 3.45
C SER A 138 10.25 -6.61 2.14
N PRO A 139 10.76 -7.45 1.23
CA PRO A 139 10.08 -7.70 -0.04
C PRO A 139 8.72 -8.35 0.20
N LEU A 140 7.69 -7.84 -0.45
CA LEU A 140 6.38 -8.50 -0.54
C LEU A 140 6.43 -9.63 -1.58
N GLY A 141 7.20 -9.45 -2.64
CA GLY A 141 7.44 -10.41 -3.70
C GLY A 141 8.62 -9.97 -4.54
N VAL A 142 9.22 -10.93 -5.24
CA VAL A 142 10.30 -10.69 -6.19
C VAL A 142 9.75 -10.76 -7.59
N GLU A 143 9.95 -9.72 -8.36
CA GLU A 143 9.50 -9.62 -9.75
C GLU A 143 10.69 -9.54 -10.68
N GLY A 144 10.63 -10.29 -11.78
CA GLY A 144 11.60 -10.21 -12.86
C GLY A 144 11.03 -9.44 -14.04
N TYR A 145 11.86 -8.62 -14.66
CA TYR A 145 11.54 -7.98 -15.94
C TYR A 145 12.25 -8.74 -17.05
N GLY A 146 11.51 -9.03 -18.12
CA GLY A 146 12.06 -9.73 -19.26
C GLY A 146 11.09 -9.81 -20.42
N LEU A 147 11.55 -10.41 -21.51
CA LEU A 147 10.70 -10.69 -22.67
C LEU A 147 10.13 -12.10 -22.53
N ILE A 148 8.82 -12.20 -22.53
CA ILE A 148 8.12 -13.47 -22.59
C ILE A 148 7.91 -13.81 -24.06
N TYR A 149 8.32 -15.01 -24.47
CA TYR A 149 8.17 -15.47 -25.84
C TYR A 149 7.47 -16.81 -25.92
N ASN A 150 6.78 -17.05 -27.05
CA ASN A 150 6.23 -18.38 -27.33
C ASN A 150 7.33 -19.27 -27.94
N ALA A 151 7.81 -20.22 -27.14
CA ALA A 151 8.88 -21.11 -27.55
C ALA A 151 8.56 -21.93 -28.83
N ALA A 152 7.30 -22.34 -29.01
CA ALA A 152 6.92 -23.10 -30.19
C ALA A 152 7.00 -22.26 -31.48
N ILE A 153 6.63 -21.00 -31.42
CA ILE A 153 6.75 -20.05 -32.55
C ILE A 153 8.22 -19.78 -32.83
N LEU A 154 8.99 -19.45 -31.80
CA LEU A 154 10.38 -19.08 -31.94
C LEU A 154 11.23 -20.24 -32.47
N ASN A 155 10.96 -21.47 -32.01
CA ASN A 155 11.65 -22.67 -32.51
C ASN A 155 11.33 -22.94 -34.01
N LYS A 156 10.12 -22.66 -34.47
CA LYS A 156 9.79 -22.72 -35.90
C LYS A 156 10.59 -21.71 -36.70
N TYR A 157 10.69 -20.49 -36.20
CA TYR A 157 11.50 -19.45 -36.82
C TYR A 157 12.98 -19.85 -36.91
N PHE A 158 13.57 -20.37 -35.85
CA PHE A 158 14.96 -20.79 -35.83
C PHE A 158 15.28 -21.92 -36.80
N ALA A 159 14.27 -22.70 -37.19
CA ALA A 159 14.41 -23.76 -38.18
C ALA A 159 14.27 -23.27 -39.64
N MET A 160 13.94 -21.99 -39.87
CA MET A 160 13.77 -21.42 -41.20
C MET A 160 15.15 -21.16 -41.85
N GLU A 161 15.25 -21.40 -43.12
CA GLU A 161 16.44 -21.04 -43.92
C GLU A 161 16.55 -19.50 -43.97
N GLY A 162 17.73 -18.96 -43.59
CA GLY A 162 17.98 -17.53 -43.60
C GLY A 162 17.56 -16.79 -42.34
N ALA A 163 17.02 -17.48 -41.32
CA ALA A 163 16.68 -16.89 -40.04
C ALA A 163 17.86 -16.11 -39.45
N LYS A 164 17.58 -14.95 -38.85
CA LYS A 164 18.63 -14.07 -38.27
C LYS A 164 19.20 -14.57 -36.93
N ALA A 165 18.60 -15.59 -36.35
CA ALA A 165 19.12 -16.32 -35.20
C ALA A 165 18.68 -17.81 -35.29
N THR A 166 19.45 -18.69 -34.67
CA THR A 166 19.15 -20.12 -34.57
C THR A 166 18.82 -20.58 -33.15
N SER A 167 18.99 -19.67 -32.16
CA SER A 167 18.67 -19.92 -30.77
C SER A 167 18.34 -18.60 -30.04
N VAL A 168 17.68 -18.71 -28.88
CA VAL A 168 17.40 -17.56 -28.00
C VAL A 168 18.70 -16.92 -27.49
N ASP A 169 19.74 -17.72 -27.27
CA ASP A 169 21.03 -17.26 -26.75
C ASP A 169 21.79 -16.33 -27.70
N GLU A 170 21.43 -16.36 -28.97
CA GLU A 170 21.98 -15.43 -29.96
C GLU A 170 21.30 -14.07 -29.98
N ILE A 171 20.09 -13.97 -29.38
CA ILE A 171 19.32 -12.72 -29.32
C ILE A 171 19.82 -11.86 -28.16
N LYS A 172 21.01 -11.27 -28.34
CA LYS A 172 21.61 -10.41 -27.31
C LYS A 172 21.56 -8.94 -27.71
N GLY A 173 20.98 -8.15 -26.80
CA GLY A 173 20.83 -6.71 -26.98
C GLY A 173 19.70 -6.31 -27.93
N PHE A 174 19.38 -5.02 -27.92
CA PHE A 174 18.24 -4.47 -28.64
C PHE A 174 18.37 -4.63 -30.17
N ALA A 175 19.58 -4.42 -30.71
CA ALA A 175 19.79 -4.49 -32.16
C ALA A 175 19.47 -5.87 -32.73
N LYS A 176 19.94 -6.94 -32.05
CA LYS A 176 19.68 -8.33 -32.49
C LYS A 176 18.23 -8.73 -32.29
N LEU A 177 17.62 -8.30 -31.17
CA LEU A 177 16.21 -8.51 -30.94
C LEU A 177 15.36 -7.86 -32.04
N LYS A 178 15.66 -6.61 -32.40
CA LYS A 178 14.97 -5.88 -33.47
C LYS A 178 15.10 -6.61 -34.80
N GLU A 179 16.33 -7.01 -35.19
CA GLU A 179 16.59 -7.75 -36.43
C GLU A 179 15.72 -9.03 -36.53
N VAL A 180 15.68 -9.82 -35.42
CA VAL A 180 14.90 -11.04 -35.37
C VAL A 180 13.39 -10.77 -35.49
N VAL A 181 12.90 -9.78 -34.73
CA VAL A 181 11.45 -9.45 -34.75
C VAL A 181 11.01 -8.90 -36.12
N GLU A 182 11.85 -8.10 -36.78
CA GLU A 182 11.57 -7.60 -38.14
C GLU A 182 11.60 -8.72 -39.17
N ASP A 183 12.48 -9.72 -39.02
CA ASP A 183 12.56 -10.87 -39.90
C ASP A 183 11.41 -11.88 -39.70
N MET A 184 10.75 -11.87 -38.53
CA MET A 184 9.59 -12.70 -38.22
C MET A 184 8.27 -12.15 -38.75
N GLN A 185 8.20 -10.91 -39.25
CA GLN A 185 6.99 -10.27 -39.79
C GLN A 185 6.70 -10.71 -41.23
#